data_d46e30f2466f93424160dadb24307529
#
_entry.id   d46e30f2466f93424160dadb24307529
#
_cell.length_a   1.000
_cell.length_b   1.000
_cell.length_c   1.000
_cell.angle_alpha   90.00
_cell.angle_beta   90.00
_cell.angle_gamma   90.00
#
_symmetry.space_group_name_H-M   'P 1'
#
loop_
_entity.id
_entity.type
_entity.pdbx_description
1 polymer ?
#
loop_
_entity_poly.entity_id
_entity_poly.type
_entity_poly.pdbx_seq_one_letter_code
_entity_poly.pdbx_strand_id
1 'polypeptide(L)'
;MKESLHYLLMANHFMIQKALVTSVKDTGLTSGQPKVLDYLKNHNGAVQKDIAAGCHIEPASLTAILNGMETKGLIERRLCPDNHRFYNVYLTETGRLYVGRLENEFDTIESYALQNFSEADKEQLIEYLSRIYNTMLNYKGKGDKSNE
;
A
#
# COMPACT_ATOMS: atom_id res chain seq x y z
N MET A 1 7.72 -31.42 -2.04
CA MET A 1 6.54 -30.93 -2.82
C MET A 1 6.84 -29.49 -3.24
N LYS A 2 6.65 -29.18 -4.50
CA LYS A 2 6.91 -27.82 -5.01
C LYS A 2 5.68 -26.96 -4.72
N GLU A 3 5.86 -25.85 -4.01
CA GLU A 3 4.77 -24.93 -3.66
C GLU A 3 4.20 -24.24 -4.89
N SER A 4 2.90 -23.92 -4.85
CA SER A 4 2.23 -23.22 -5.94
C SER A 4 2.46 -21.70 -5.86
N LEU A 5 2.36 -21.04 -7.02
CA LEU A 5 2.49 -19.58 -7.09
C LEU A 5 1.51 -18.87 -6.15
N HIS A 6 0.22 -19.25 -6.21
CA HIS A 6 -0.81 -18.58 -5.39
C HIS A 6 -0.58 -18.77 -3.88
N TYR A 7 -0.11 -19.96 -3.47
CA TYR A 7 0.22 -20.22 -2.07
C TYR A 7 1.38 -19.34 -1.61
N LEU A 8 2.46 -19.29 -2.38
CA LEU A 8 3.64 -18.49 -2.02
C LEU A 8 3.33 -16.99 -1.97
N LEU A 9 2.54 -16.47 -2.90
CA LEU A 9 2.14 -15.07 -2.87
C LEU A 9 1.29 -14.76 -1.63
N MET A 10 0.31 -15.61 -1.32
CA MET A 10 -0.55 -15.46 -0.15
C MET A 10 0.25 -15.54 1.16
N ALA A 11 1.10 -16.56 1.30
CA ALA A 11 1.85 -16.80 2.52
C ALA A 11 2.90 -15.72 2.77
N ASN A 12 3.64 -15.32 1.72
CA ASN A 12 4.63 -14.25 1.83
C ASN A 12 3.96 -12.91 2.17
N HIS A 13 2.85 -12.57 1.53
CA HIS A 13 2.09 -11.38 1.86
C HIS A 13 1.66 -11.37 3.33
N PHE A 14 1.10 -12.48 3.81
CA PHE A 14 0.68 -12.60 5.20
C PHE A 14 1.85 -12.39 6.18
N MET A 15 2.97 -13.05 5.95
CA MET A 15 4.14 -12.96 6.84
C MET A 15 4.77 -11.58 6.85
N ILE A 16 4.90 -10.94 5.70
CA ILE A 16 5.44 -9.57 5.56
C ILE A 16 4.50 -8.57 6.24
N GLN A 17 3.21 -8.67 6.01
CA GLN A 17 2.21 -7.80 6.66
C GLN A 17 2.22 -7.97 8.18
N LYS A 18 2.28 -9.19 8.66
CA LYS A 18 2.35 -9.46 10.10
C LYS A 18 3.61 -8.87 10.73
N ALA A 19 4.76 -9.01 10.07
CA ALA A 19 6.02 -8.42 10.52
C ALA A 19 5.92 -6.89 10.59
N LEU A 20 5.36 -6.25 9.56
CA LEU A 20 5.18 -4.80 9.50
C LEU A 20 4.26 -4.31 10.62
N VAL A 21 3.08 -4.89 10.77
CA VAL A 21 2.11 -4.49 11.80
C VAL A 21 2.71 -4.65 13.20
N THR A 22 3.45 -5.71 13.43
CA THR A 22 4.14 -5.94 14.71
C THR A 22 5.20 -4.88 14.97
N SER A 23 6.00 -4.54 13.96
CA SER A 23 7.10 -3.56 14.10
C SER A 23 6.62 -2.13 14.35
N VAL A 24 5.41 -1.78 13.92
CA VAL A 24 4.82 -0.45 14.09
C VAL A 24 3.69 -0.41 15.13
N LYS A 25 3.57 -1.45 15.94
CA LYS A 25 2.50 -1.57 16.94
C LYS A 25 2.41 -0.38 17.90
N ASP A 26 3.55 0.18 18.26
CA ASP A 26 3.66 1.37 19.14
C ASP A 26 3.10 2.64 18.51
N THR A 27 2.97 2.70 17.19
CA THR A 27 2.43 3.88 16.49
C THR A 27 0.91 3.98 16.53
N GLY A 28 0.22 2.91 16.86
CA GLY A 28 -1.24 2.84 16.80
C GLY A 28 -1.81 2.74 15.39
N LEU A 29 -0.98 2.53 14.38
CA LEU A 29 -1.43 2.32 13.00
C LEU A 29 -2.25 1.02 12.89
N THR A 30 -3.40 1.12 12.24
CA THR A 30 -4.30 -0.01 11.99
C THR A 30 -4.24 -0.45 10.54
N SER A 31 -4.87 -1.58 10.22
CA SER A 31 -4.87 -2.18 8.90
C SER A 31 -5.20 -1.17 7.79
N GLY A 32 -4.42 -1.17 6.72
CA GLY A 32 -4.56 -0.29 5.57
C GLY A 32 -3.89 1.08 5.72
N GLN A 33 -3.68 1.59 6.91
CA GLN A 33 -3.06 2.90 7.12
C GLN A 33 -1.60 2.95 6.66
N PRO A 34 -0.76 1.94 6.91
CA PRO A 34 0.59 1.91 6.36
C PRO A 34 0.64 1.98 4.83
N LYS A 35 -0.25 1.29 4.13
CA LYS A 35 -0.35 1.34 2.67
C LYS A 35 -0.63 2.75 2.15
N VAL A 36 -1.57 3.43 2.78
CA VAL A 36 -1.97 4.79 2.37
C VAL A 36 -0.83 5.77 2.63
N LEU A 37 -0.15 5.68 3.76
CA LEU A 37 1.02 6.51 4.06
C LEU A 37 2.12 6.29 3.02
N ASP A 38 2.42 5.04 2.71
CA ASP A 38 3.44 4.69 1.72
C ASP A 38 3.10 5.21 0.32
N TYR A 39 1.84 5.09 -0.09
CA TYR A 39 1.35 5.63 -1.35
C TYR A 39 1.47 7.17 -1.41
N LEU A 40 1.02 7.86 -0.37
CA LEU A 40 1.03 9.32 -0.31
C LEU A 40 2.45 9.91 -0.30
N LYS A 41 3.43 9.16 0.10
CA LYS A 41 4.84 9.58 0.02
C LYS A 41 5.21 10.12 -1.35
N ASN A 42 4.77 9.45 -2.40
CA ASN A 42 5.04 9.83 -3.79
C ASN A 42 3.81 10.43 -4.51
N HIS A 43 2.66 10.50 -3.86
CA HIS A 43 1.40 10.96 -4.45
C HIS A 43 0.66 11.90 -3.49
N ASN A 44 1.42 12.77 -2.82
CA ASN A 44 0.84 13.72 -1.88
C ASN A 44 -0.16 14.64 -2.60
N GLY A 45 -1.34 14.81 -2.03
CA GLY A 45 -2.42 15.56 -2.65
C GLY A 45 -3.30 14.76 -3.62
N ALA A 46 -3.13 13.44 -3.68
CA ALA A 46 -3.98 12.58 -4.49
C ALA A 46 -5.44 12.64 -4.05
N VAL A 47 -6.35 12.44 -4.99
CA VAL A 47 -7.78 12.28 -4.69
C VAL A 47 -8.06 10.86 -4.21
N GLN A 48 -9.14 10.71 -3.45
CA GLN A 48 -9.50 9.44 -2.80
C GLN A 48 -9.62 8.27 -3.79
N LYS A 49 -10.19 8.51 -4.96
CA LYS A 49 -10.30 7.50 -6.04
C LYS A 49 -8.93 6.94 -6.45
N ASP A 50 -7.95 7.81 -6.64
CA ASP A 50 -6.61 7.41 -7.06
C ASP A 50 -5.86 6.67 -5.96
N ILE A 51 -6.07 7.06 -4.70
CA ILE A 51 -5.52 6.35 -3.54
C ILE A 51 -6.07 4.92 -3.48
N ALA A 52 -7.38 4.76 -3.63
CA ALA A 52 -8.03 3.44 -3.63
C ALA A 52 -7.46 2.53 -4.73
N ALA A 53 -7.32 3.06 -5.94
CA ALA A 53 -6.77 2.33 -7.07
C ALA A 53 -5.28 1.97 -6.84
N GLY A 54 -4.47 2.93 -6.41
CA GLY A 54 -3.04 2.73 -6.21
C GLY A 54 -2.70 1.81 -5.03
N CYS A 55 -3.49 1.85 -3.98
CA CYS A 55 -3.34 0.99 -2.80
C CYS A 55 -4.03 -0.37 -2.94
N HIS A 56 -4.80 -0.59 -4.00
CA HIS A 56 -5.65 -1.79 -4.16
C HIS A 56 -6.59 -2.00 -2.96
N ILE A 57 -7.25 -0.92 -2.55
CA ILE A 57 -8.21 -0.89 -1.45
C ILE A 57 -9.60 -0.56 -2.03
N GLU A 58 -10.62 -1.28 -1.60
CA GLU A 58 -12.00 -0.97 -1.96
C GLU A 58 -12.38 0.45 -1.50
N PRO A 59 -13.05 1.27 -2.33
CA PRO A 59 -13.37 2.65 -1.99
C PRO A 59 -14.10 2.84 -0.66
N ALA A 60 -15.03 1.96 -0.33
CA ALA A 60 -15.75 2.01 0.94
C ALA A 60 -14.82 1.77 2.15
N SER A 61 -13.90 0.82 2.03
CA SER A 61 -12.88 0.55 3.07
C SER A 61 -11.92 1.72 3.23
N LEU A 62 -11.52 2.35 2.13
CA LEU A 62 -10.61 3.50 2.16
C LEU A 62 -11.22 4.68 2.92
N THR A 63 -12.51 4.96 2.78
CA THR A 63 -13.18 6.04 3.52
C THR A 63 -12.99 5.90 5.03
N ALA A 64 -13.19 4.71 5.57
CA ALA A 64 -12.98 4.44 6.99
C ALA A 64 -11.50 4.58 7.41
N ILE A 65 -10.58 4.11 6.56
CA ILE A 65 -9.13 4.22 6.78
C ILE A 65 -8.72 5.70 6.85
N LEU A 66 -9.14 6.50 5.89
CA LEU A 66 -8.81 7.93 5.84
C LEU A 66 -9.42 8.70 7.01
N ASN A 67 -10.64 8.38 7.41
CA ASN A 67 -11.26 8.99 8.60
C ASN A 67 -10.43 8.74 9.85
N GLY A 68 -9.95 7.52 10.05
CA GLY A 68 -9.06 7.17 11.16
C GLY A 68 -7.71 7.90 11.09
N MET A 69 -7.14 8.03 9.91
CA MET A 69 -5.86 8.74 9.72
C MET A 69 -6.01 10.25 9.97
N GLU A 70 -7.11 10.84 9.56
CA GLU A 70 -7.38 12.26 9.83
C GLU A 70 -7.55 12.50 11.33
N THR A 71 -8.30 11.64 12.01
CA THR A 71 -8.47 11.70 13.47
C THR A 71 -7.13 11.59 14.21
N LYS A 72 -6.21 10.77 13.73
CA LYS A 72 -4.86 10.64 14.28
C LYS A 72 -3.91 11.79 13.91
N GLY A 73 -4.35 12.72 13.06
CA GLY A 73 -3.54 13.83 12.60
C GLY A 73 -2.43 13.45 11.61
N LEU A 74 -2.58 12.35 10.89
CA LEU A 74 -1.60 11.87 9.91
C LEU A 74 -1.79 12.48 8.53
N ILE A 75 -3.03 12.83 8.21
CA ILE A 75 -3.44 13.45 6.95
C ILE A 75 -4.39 14.60 7.22
N GLU A 76 -4.51 15.48 6.24
CA GLU A 76 -5.58 16.45 6.12
C GLU A 76 -6.22 16.35 4.74
N ARG A 77 -7.53 16.57 4.68
CA ARG A 77 -8.29 16.58 3.45
C ARG A 77 -8.68 18.03 3.12
N ARG A 78 -8.43 18.41 1.87
CA ARG A 78 -8.81 19.74 1.34
C ARG A 78 -9.72 19.55 0.14
N LEU A 79 -10.77 20.35 0.06
CA LEU A 79 -11.61 20.35 -1.14
C LEU A 79 -10.79 20.66 -2.39
N CYS A 80 -11.00 19.88 -3.45
CA CYS A 80 -10.38 20.14 -4.73
C CYS A 80 -10.84 21.51 -5.26
N PRO A 81 -9.92 22.42 -5.63
CA PRO A 81 -10.29 23.77 -6.12
C PRO A 81 -11.18 23.74 -7.36
N ASP A 82 -10.94 22.77 -8.25
CA ASP A 82 -11.65 22.67 -9.53
C ASP A 82 -12.95 21.88 -9.45
N ASN A 83 -13.12 21.07 -8.41
CA ASN A 83 -14.32 20.26 -8.23
C ASN A 83 -14.57 19.95 -6.73
N HIS A 84 -15.46 20.71 -6.13
CA HIS A 84 -15.81 20.61 -4.70
C HIS A 84 -16.49 19.28 -4.29
N ARG A 85 -16.64 18.33 -5.21
CA ARG A 85 -17.14 16.98 -4.92
C ARG A 85 -16.03 16.04 -4.46
N PHE A 86 -14.76 16.42 -4.64
CA PHE A 86 -13.59 15.62 -4.33
C PHE A 86 -12.72 16.32 -3.30
N TYR A 87 -12.03 15.49 -2.50
CA TYR A 87 -11.01 15.94 -1.57
C TYR A 87 -9.62 15.49 -2.06
N ASN A 88 -8.66 16.39 -1.97
CA ASN A 88 -7.25 16.06 -2.06
C ASN A 88 -6.75 15.68 -0.66
N VAL A 89 -5.95 14.64 -0.58
CA VAL A 89 -5.43 14.08 0.67
C VAL A 89 -3.96 14.41 0.80
N TYR A 90 -3.60 15.10 1.87
CA TYR A 90 -2.23 15.55 2.13
C TYR A 90 -1.69 14.94 3.41
N LEU A 91 -0.41 14.53 3.39
CA LEU A 91 0.31 14.18 4.60
C LEU A 91 0.50 15.43 5.46
N THR A 92 0.30 15.28 6.77
CA THR A 92 0.74 16.26 7.76
C THR A 92 2.22 16.04 8.07
N GLU A 93 2.81 16.94 8.87
CA GLU A 93 4.17 16.73 9.38
C GLU A 93 4.29 15.43 10.17
N THR A 94 3.32 15.13 11.03
CA THR A 94 3.24 13.85 11.75
C THR A 94 3.13 12.66 10.80
N GLY A 95 2.31 12.77 9.76
CA GLY A 95 2.20 11.74 8.72
C GLY A 95 3.53 11.46 8.03
N ARG A 96 4.32 12.49 7.73
CA ARG A 96 5.66 12.35 7.14
C ARG A 96 6.64 11.65 8.07
N LEU A 97 6.59 11.93 9.36
CA LEU A 97 7.39 11.21 10.36
C LEU A 97 7.05 9.72 10.36
N TYR A 98 5.78 9.38 10.26
CA TYR A 98 5.35 7.99 10.19
C TYR A 98 5.74 7.31 8.88
N VAL A 99 5.72 8.02 7.76
CA VAL A 99 6.29 7.53 6.50
C VAL A 99 7.75 7.15 6.67
N GLY A 100 8.56 8.01 7.28
CA GLY A 100 9.98 7.72 7.55
C GLY A 100 10.17 6.48 8.42
N ARG A 101 9.32 6.32 9.45
CA ARG A 101 9.33 5.12 10.29
C ARG A 101 9.00 3.86 9.49
N LEU A 102 7.97 3.91 8.63
CA LEU A 102 7.59 2.79 7.80
C LEU A 102 8.67 2.40 6.79
N GLU A 103 9.33 3.37 6.17
CA GLU A 103 10.45 3.11 5.25
C GLU A 103 11.55 2.30 5.94
N ASN A 104 11.94 2.69 7.15
CA ASN A 104 12.92 1.96 7.93
C ASN A 104 12.48 0.53 8.26
N GLU A 105 11.22 0.33 8.59
CA GLU A 105 10.67 -1.00 8.87
C GLU A 105 10.59 -1.85 7.61
N PHE A 106 10.20 -1.30 6.47
CA PHE A 106 10.23 -2.00 5.19
C PHE A 106 11.65 -2.44 4.83
N ASP A 107 12.61 -1.53 4.93
CA ASP A 107 14.02 -1.85 4.65
C ASP A 107 14.53 -2.99 5.54
N THR A 108 14.18 -2.99 6.80
CA THR A 108 14.55 -4.05 7.75
C THR A 108 13.94 -5.40 7.36
N ILE A 109 12.63 -5.41 7.08
CA ILE A 109 11.90 -6.64 6.72
C ILE A 109 12.40 -7.19 5.38
N GLU A 110 12.56 -6.34 4.37
CA GLU A 110 13.04 -6.73 3.05
C GLU A 110 14.47 -7.23 3.10
N SER A 111 15.36 -6.56 3.84
CA SER A 111 16.74 -7.00 4.03
C SER A 111 16.81 -8.38 4.68
N TYR A 112 15.96 -8.64 5.66
CA TYR A 112 15.88 -9.98 6.27
C TYR A 112 15.34 -11.02 5.28
N ALA A 113 14.24 -10.70 4.58
CA ALA A 113 13.61 -11.62 3.64
C ALA A 113 14.56 -12.01 2.48
N LEU A 114 15.39 -11.07 2.05
CA LEU A 114 16.27 -11.23 0.90
C LEU A 114 17.75 -11.47 1.27
N GLN A 115 18.03 -11.83 2.52
CA GLN A 115 19.40 -11.97 3.04
C GLN A 115 20.29 -12.97 2.27
N ASN A 116 19.68 -13.97 1.62
CA ASN A 116 20.39 -14.98 0.83
C ASN A 116 20.34 -14.72 -0.69
N PHE A 117 19.92 -13.54 -1.09
CA PHE A 117 19.81 -13.14 -2.50
C PHE A 117 21.01 -12.28 -2.89
N SER A 118 21.58 -12.54 -4.07
CA SER A 118 22.49 -11.59 -4.71
C SER A 118 21.72 -10.37 -5.22
N GLU A 119 22.42 -9.28 -5.53
CA GLU A 119 21.76 -8.10 -6.14
C GLU A 119 21.09 -8.46 -7.46
N ALA A 120 21.71 -9.32 -8.27
CA ALA A 120 21.10 -9.83 -9.51
C ALA A 120 19.82 -10.62 -9.25
N ASP A 121 19.76 -11.44 -8.21
CA ASP A 121 18.56 -12.18 -7.82
C ASP A 121 17.43 -11.24 -7.37
N LYS A 122 17.77 -10.20 -6.63
CA LYS A 122 16.79 -9.19 -6.19
C LYS A 122 16.17 -8.46 -7.38
N GLU A 123 17.00 -7.99 -8.30
CA GLU A 123 16.55 -7.32 -9.53
C GLU A 123 15.65 -8.25 -10.35
N GLN A 124 16.04 -9.52 -10.51
CA GLN A 124 15.27 -10.50 -11.25
C GLN A 124 13.92 -10.81 -10.58
N LEU A 125 13.88 -10.90 -9.25
CA LEU A 125 12.65 -11.10 -8.49
C LEU A 125 11.68 -9.93 -8.71
N ILE A 126 12.17 -8.70 -8.59
CA ILE A 126 11.34 -7.51 -8.81
C ILE A 126 10.83 -7.46 -10.24
N GLU A 127 11.64 -7.81 -11.23
CA GLU A 127 11.21 -7.88 -12.62
C GLU A 127 10.08 -8.90 -12.81
N TYR A 128 10.21 -10.11 -12.27
CA TYR A 128 9.18 -11.14 -12.39
C TYR A 128 7.87 -10.73 -11.72
N LEU A 129 7.94 -10.18 -10.51
CA LEU A 129 6.75 -9.69 -9.80
C LEU A 129 6.09 -8.52 -10.56
N SER A 130 6.87 -7.62 -11.13
CA SER A 130 6.36 -6.51 -11.95
C SER A 130 5.65 -6.99 -13.21
N ARG A 131 6.17 -8.03 -13.86
CA ARG A 131 5.52 -8.65 -15.03
C ARG A 131 4.18 -9.27 -14.66
N ILE A 132 4.11 -9.99 -13.54
CA ILE A 132 2.85 -10.53 -13.01
C ILE A 132 1.86 -9.38 -12.72
N TYR A 133 2.30 -8.36 -12.02
CA TYR A 133 1.48 -7.19 -11.68
C TYR A 133 0.88 -6.52 -12.92
N ASN A 134 1.71 -6.20 -13.90
CA ASN A 134 1.27 -5.54 -15.14
C ASN A 134 0.29 -6.41 -15.95
N THR A 135 0.49 -7.72 -15.96
CA THR A 135 -0.43 -8.66 -16.59
C THR A 135 -1.78 -8.68 -15.88
N MET A 136 -1.75 -8.75 -14.53
CA MET A 136 -2.96 -8.83 -13.71
C MET A 136 -3.80 -7.54 -13.74
N LEU A 137 -3.19 -6.38 -14.00
CA LEU A 137 -3.96 -5.13 -14.17
C LEU A 137 -4.97 -5.21 -15.32
N ASN A 138 -4.70 -6.03 -16.31
CA ASN A 138 -5.56 -6.21 -17.50
C ASN A 138 -6.45 -7.45 -17.42
N TYR A 139 -6.38 -8.22 -16.31
CA TYR A 139 -7.16 -9.43 -16.16
C TYR A 139 -8.63 -9.09 -15.89
N LYS A 140 -9.51 -9.57 -16.79
CA LYS A 140 -10.95 -9.52 -16.61
C LYS A 140 -11.45 -10.93 -16.28
N GLY A 141 -11.81 -11.15 -15.02
CA GLY A 141 -12.35 -12.43 -14.56
C GLY A 141 -13.72 -12.75 -15.20
N LYS A 142 -14.11 -14.02 -15.13
CA LYS A 142 -15.47 -14.43 -15.50
C LYS A 142 -16.45 -13.80 -14.50
N GLY A 143 -17.09 -12.72 -14.84
CA GLY A 143 -18.06 -12.02 -13.99
C GLY A 143 -17.85 -10.50 -13.90
N ASP A 144 -16.73 -10.00 -14.34
CA ASP A 144 -16.49 -8.57 -14.44
C ASP A 144 -17.18 -8.01 -15.70
N LYS A 145 -18.52 -7.99 -15.65
CA LYS A 145 -19.35 -7.23 -16.59
C LYS A 145 -19.52 -5.81 -16.03
N SER A 146 -18.44 -5.14 -15.76
CA SER A 146 -18.47 -3.72 -15.47
C SER A 146 -18.52 -2.97 -16.79
N ASN A 147 -19.74 -2.59 -17.15
CA ASN A 147 -20.15 -1.45 -17.99
C ASN A 147 -19.33 -1.17 -19.25
N GLU A 148 -19.89 -1.60 -20.38
CA GLU A 148 -19.85 -0.80 -21.59
C GLU A 148 -20.65 0.51 -21.39
#